data_8fdbbba5c9d996c54d17c6805b2720d9
#
_entry.id   8fdbbba5c9d996c54d17c6805b2720d9
#
_cell.length_a   1.000
_cell.length_b   1.000
_cell.length_c   1.000
_cell.angle_alpha   90.00
_cell.angle_beta   90.00
_cell.angle_gamma   90.00
#
_symmetry.space_group_name_H-M   'P 1'
#
loop_
_entity.id
_entity.type
_entity.pdbx_description
1 polymer ?
#
loop_
_entity_poly.entity_id
_entity_poly.type
_entity_poly.pdbx_seq_one_letter_code
_entity_poly.pdbx_strand_id
1 'polypeptide(L)'
;MQQEDDLRALAKIMEFGRAVSIFLLVVHVYVYCYPSITAWHLNLEVIDRILVNFNNTTGVFNCILWTKLLAVLLLAISCLGTHGVKGEKITWHKIYTALVAGSVLFFLNWWLLELSLPYTVSSILYICTLTAGYLGLLMAGLWMSRLHKHNLMEDVFNMENESFMQETRLIENEYSVNLPTRFYYNRRWHNGFANIVNIFRACMVIGTPGSGKSYAIVNSLSLIHISE
;
A
#
# COMPACT_ATOMS: atom_id res chain seq x y z
N MET A 1 12.97 14.38 -13.44
CA MET A 1 12.88 13.48 -14.58
C MET A 1 13.56 12.13 -14.29
N GLN A 2 14.88 12.07 -14.04
CA GLN A 2 15.58 10.81 -13.74
C GLN A 2 15.01 10.05 -12.52
N GLN A 3 14.73 10.75 -11.42
CA GLN A 3 14.17 10.15 -10.20
C GLN A 3 12.74 9.60 -10.37
N GLU A 4 11.93 10.17 -11.25
CA GLU A 4 10.59 9.63 -11.56
C GLU A 4 10.65 8.39 -12.43
N ASP A 5 11.63 8.33 -13.35
CA ASP A 5 11.84 7.17 -14.22
C ASP A 5 12.37 5.99 -13.40
N ASP A 6 13.25 6.22 -12.42
CA ASP A 6 13.74 5.20 -11.49
C ASP A 6 12.62 4.64 -10.61
N LEU A 7 11.70 5.49 -10.12
CA LEU A 7 10.55 5.05 -9.33
C LEU A 7 9.57 4.23 -10.16
N ARG A 8 9.34 4.58 -11.41
CA ARG A 8 8.49 3.82 -12.34
C ARG A 8 9.13 2.47 -12.71
N ALA A 9 10.44 2.43 -12.91
CA ALA A 9 11.17 1.20 -13.16
C ALA A 9 11.07 0.26 -11.95
N LEU A 10 11.27 0.78 -10.74
CA LEU A 10 11.13 0.02 -9.50
C LEU A 10 9.72 -0.58 -9.35
N ALA A 11 8.67 0.20 -9.61
CA ALA A 11 7.29 -0.27 -9.55
C ALA A 11 7.03 -1.44 -10.50
N LYS A 12 7.53 -1.37 -11.74
CA LYS A 12 7.42 -2.47 -12.71
C LYS A 12 8.14 -3.74 -12.27
N ILE A 13 9.33 -3.62 -11.68
CA ILE A 13 10.08 -4.78 -11.15
C ILE A 13 9.27 -5.47 -10.04
N MET A 14 8.60 -4.70 -9.19
CA MET A 14 7.79 -5.24 -8.11
C MET A 14 6.50 -5.89 -8.59
N GLU A 15 5.84 -5.31 -9.59
CA GLU A 15 4.69 -5.94 -10.26
C GLU A 15 5.10 -7.26 -10.91
N PHE A 16 6.25 -7.29 -11.58
CA PHE A 16 6.80 -8.52 -12.16
C PHE A 16 7.11 -9.57 -11.09
N GLY A 17 7.75 -9.19 -9.97
CA GLY A 17 8.02 -10.10 -8.84
C GLY A 17 6.73 -10.72 -8.27
N ARG A 18 5.65 -9.93 -8.17
CA ARG A 18 4.33 -10.41 -7.75
C ARG A 18 3.73 -11.38 -8.76
N ALA A 19 3.81 -11.07 -10.04
CA ALA A 19 3.32 -11.95 -11.10
C ALA A 19 4.06 -13.30 -11.10
N VAL A 20 5.38 -13.29 -10.92
CA VAL A 20 6.19 -14.52 -10.81
C VAL A 20 5.81 -15.33 -9.56
N SER A 21 5.56 -14.66 -8.41
CA SER A 21 5.07 -15.34 -7.20
C SER A 21 3.74 -16.05 -7.43
N ILE A 22 2.78 -15.37 -8.07
CA ILE A 22 1.47 -15.94 -8.39
C ILE A 22 1.63 -17.11 -9.39
N PHE A 23 2.46 -16.94 -10.43
CA PHE A 23 2.75 -17.99 -11.38
C PHE A 23 3.32 -19.24 -10.70
N LEU A 24 4.26 -19.07 -9.79
CA LEU A 24 4.82 -20.16 -9.01
C LEU A 24 3.76 -20.89 -8.17
N LEU A 25 2.77 -20.18 -7.61
CA LEU A 25 1.66 -20.79 -6.89
C LEU A 25 0.71 -21.55 -7.82
N VAL A 26 0.46 -21.06 -9.03
CA VAL A 26 -0.34 -21.79 -10.02
C VAL A 26 0.35 -23.11 -10.38
N VAL A 27 1.66 -23.08 -10.62
CA VAL A 27 2.44 -24.29 -10.88
C VAL A 27 2.46 -25.22 -9.67
N HIS A 28 2.59 -24.68 -8.47
CA HIS A 28 2.50 -25.43 -7.21
C HIS A 28 1.18 -26.20 -7.10
N VAL A 29 0.05 -25.53 -7.34
CA VAL A 29 -1.29 -26.16 -7.34
C VAL A 29 -1.36 -27.22 -8.41
N TYR A 30 -0.83 -26.99 -9.61
CA TYR A 30 -0.81 -27.95 -10.70
C TYR A 30 -0.09 -29.24 -10.28
N VAL A 31 1.06 -29.14 -9.64
CA VAL A 31 1.87 -30.30 -9.22
C VAL A 31 1.19 -31.06 -8.08
N TYR A 32 0.77 -30.37 -7.01
CA TYR A 32 0.25 -31.04 -5.81
C TYR A 32 -1.21 -31.45 -5.89
N CYS A 33 -2.02 -30.83 -6.75
CA CYS A 33 -3.41 -31.20 -7.01
C CYS A 33 -3.56 -32.00 -8.34
N TYR A 34 -2.48 -32.58 -8.84
CA TYR A 34 -2.47 -33.29 -10.15
C TYR A 34 -3.59 -34.33 -10.33
N PRO A 35 -3.97 -35.18 -9.34
CA PRO A 35 -5.08 -36.11 -9.47
C PRO A 35 -6.42 -35.41 -9.77
N SER A 36 -6.63 -34.23 -9.23
CA SER A 36 -7.86 -33.47 -9.49
C SER A 36 -7.82 -32.77 -10.84
N ILE A 37 -6.66 -32.28 -11.25
CA ILE A 37 -6.45 -31.65 -12.56
C ILE A 37 -6.69 -32.62 -13.68
N THR A 38 -6.25 -33.88 -13.53
CA THR A 38 -6.55 -34.95 -14.48
C THR A 38 -8.04 -35.32 -14.51
N ALA A 39 -8.72 -35.35 -13.36
CA ALA A 39 -10.15 -35.57 -13.27
C ALA A 39 -10.97 -34.44 -13.95
N TRP A 40 -10.44 -33.21 -13.96
CA TRP A 40 -11.05 -32.06 -14.64
C TRP A 40 -10.64 -31.93 -16.12
N HIS A 41 -9.88 -32.88 -16.67
CA HIS A 41 -9.34 -32.84 -18.03
C HIS A 41 -8.53 -31.58 -18.37
N LEU A 42 -7.84 -31.02 -17.40
CA LEU A 42 -6.99 -29.81 -17.53
C LEU A 42 -5.50 -30.15 -17.68
N ASN A 43 -5.14 -31.43 -17.72
CA ASN A 43 -3.76 -31.87 -17.91
C ASN A 43 -3.31 -31.66 -19.36
N LEU A 44 -2.10 -31.10 -19.53
CA LEU A 44 -1.46 -30.88 -20.82
C LEU A 44 -0.11 -31.59 -20.83
N GLU A 45 0.07 -32.58 -21.70
CA GLU A 45 1.31 -33.37 -21.79
C GLU A 45 2.57 -32.53 -21.95
N VAL A 46 2.47 -31.40 -22.65
CA VAL A 46 3.60 -30.50 -22.86
C VAL A 46 4.02 -29.85 -21.52
N ILE A 47 3.05 -29.42 -20.72
CA ILE A 47 3.29 -28.82 -19.40
C ILE A 47 3.87 -29.90 -18.47
N ASP A 48 3.32 -31.11 -18.47
CA ASP A 48 3.81 -32.19 -17.63
C ASP A 48 5.29 -32.52 -17.91
N ARG A 49 5.68 -32.61 -19.18
CA ARG A 49 7.08 -32.84 -19.56
C ARG A 49 8.01 -31.70 -19.12
N ILE A 50 7.58 -30.47 -19.30
CA ILE A 50 8.36 -29.32 -18.89
C ILE A 50 8.55 -29.30 -17.36
N LEU A 51 7.47 -29.53 -16.60
CA LEU A 51 7.52 -29.53 -15.14
C LEU A 51 8.37 -30.67 -14.58
N VAL A 52 8.27 -31.86 -15.14
CA VAL A 52 9.11 -33.00 -14.74
C VAL A 52 10.57 -32.72 -15.01
N ASN A 53 10.94 -32.20 -16.17
CA ASN A 53 12.32 -31.83 -16.50
C ASN A 53 12.84 -30.71 -15.58
N PHE A 54 12.02 -29.69 -15.34
CA PHE A 54 12.36 -28.59 -14.44
C PHE A 54 12.57 -29.08 -13.00
N ASN A 55 11.68 -29.94 -12.51
CA ASN A 55 11.82 -30.49 -11.16
C ASN A 55 13.03 -31.39 -11.01
N ASN A 56 13.35 -32.21 -12.01
CA ASN A 56 14.53 -33.06 -12.01
C ASN A 56 15.83 -32.24 -11.95
N THR A 57 15.82 -31.03 -12.51
CA THR A 57 17.00 -30.16 -12.52
C THR A 57 17.10 -29.30 -11.26
N THR A 58 15.97 -28.77 -10.76
CA THR A 58 15.95 -27.79 -9.65
C THR A 58 15.55 -28.38 -8.32
N GLY A 59 14.78 -29.46 -8.29
CA GLY A 59 14.25 -30.08 -7.06
C GLY A 59 13.26 -29.21 -6.28
N VAL A 60 12.78 -28.09 -6.84
CA VAL A 60 11.95 -27.12 -6.14
C VAL A 60 10.60 -27.70 -5.71
N PHE A 61 10.04 -28.64 -6.51
CA PHE A 61 8.75 -29.28 -6.20
C PHE A 61 8.87 -30.58 -5.41
N ASN A 62 10.08 -30.94 -4.94
CA ASN A 62 10.25 -32.15 -4.12
C ASN A 62 9.65 -31.97 -2.70
N CYS A 63 9.53 -30.73 -2.24
CA CYS A 63 8.96 -30.43 -0.93
C CYS A 63 7.94 -29.29 -1.05
N ILE A 64 6.74 -29.54 -0.54
CA ILE A 64 5.62 -28.59 -0.55
C ILE A 64 5.98 -27.25 0.13
N LEU A 65 6.85 -27.29 1.15
CA LEU A 65 7.26 -26.08 1.90
C LEU A 65 8.22 -25.20 1.09
N TRP A 66 9.11 -25.79 0.28
CA TRP A 66 10.09 -25.02 -0.50
C TRP A 66 9.42 -24.12 -1.53
N THR A 67 8.46 -24.64 -2.27
CA THR A 67 7.71 -23.83 -3.24
C THR A 67 6.91 -22.71 -2.59
N LYS A 68 6.31 -22.98 -1.42
CA LYS A 68 5.59 -21.98 -0.65
C LYS A 68 6.52 -20.90 -0.10
N LEU A 69 7.67 -21.28 0.44
CA LEU A 69 8.68 -20.32 0.93
C LEU A 69 9.21 -19.43 -0.19
N LEU A 70 9.51 -20.00 -1.36
CA LEU A 70 9.96 -19.24 -2.52
C LEU A 70 8.90 -18.23 -2.97
N ALA A 71 7.62 -18.63 -3.02
CA ALA A 71 6.52 -17.77 -3.39
C ALA A 71 6.36 -16.60 -2.39
N VAL A 72 6.45 -16.86 -1.08
CA VAL A 72 6.37 -15.82 -0.04
C VAL A 72 7.58 -14.90 -0.08
N LEU A 73 8.78 -15.41 -0.36
CA LEU A 73 9.98 -14.59 -0.51
C LEU A 73 9.83 -13.61 -1.67
N LEU A 74 9.38 -14.07 -2.84
CA LEU A 74 9.10 -13.22 -3.99
C LEU A 74 8.01 -12.19 -3.69
N LEU A 75 6.96 -12.61 -2.96
CA LEU A 75 5.90 -11.71 -2.50
C LEU A 75 6.46 -10.64 -1.56
N ALA A 76 7.29 -11.01 -0.57
CA ALA A 76 7.89 -10.07 0.37
C ALA A 76 8.75 -9.02 -0.35
N ILE A 77 9.60 -9.43 -1.28
CA ILE A 77 10.39 -8.53 -2.12
C ILE A 77 9.46 -7.58 -2.89
N SER A 78 8.38 -8.09 -3.47
CA SER A 78 7.42 -7.26 -4.22
C SER A 78 6.66 -6.24 -3.37
N CYS A 79 6.53 -6.47 -2.06
CA CYS A 79 5.86 -5.53 -1.15
C CYS A 79 6.76 -4.36 -0.71
N LEU A 80 8.09 -4.48 -0.78
CA LEU A 80 9.03 -3.45 -0.32
C LEU A 80 8.91 -2.13 -1.09
N GLY A 81 8.46 -2.14 -2.33
CA GLY A 81 8.38 -0.99 -3.21
C GLY A 81 7.04 -0.24 -3.23
N THR A 82 6.06 -0.67 -2.45
CA THR A 82 4.76 0.00 -2.46
C THR A 82 4.84 1.43 -1.91
N HIS A 83 4.15 2.37 -2.59
CA HIS A 83 4.10 3.77 -2.16
C HIS A 83 3.24 3.92 -0.92
N GLY A 84 3.71 4.76 0.03
CA GLY A 84 2.91 5.14 1.20
C GLY A 84 1.70 5.98 0.77
N VAL A 85 0.51 5.67 1.31
CA VAL A 85 -0.70 6.47 1.13
C VAL A 85 -0.96 7.22 2.44
N LYS A 86 -1.05 8.56 2.38
CA LYS A 86 -1.43 9.37 3.54
C LYS A 86 -2.90 9.11 3.88
N GLY A 87 -3.20 8.83 5.15
CA GLY A 87 -4.56 8.86 5.67
C GLY A 87 -5.15 7.56 6.21
N GLU A 88 -4.55 6.41 6.00
CA GLU A 88 -5.03 5.17 6.62
C GLU A 88 -4.44 5.01 8.04
N LYS A 89 -5.32 4.92 9.03
CA LYS A 89 -4.94 4.54 10.41
C LYS A 89 -4.68 3.04 10.49
N ILE A 90 -3.56 2.58 9.93
CA ILE A 90 -3.10 1.21 10.00
C ILE A 90 -2.43 1.02 11.36
N THR A 91 -2.91 0.09 12.16
CA THR A 91 -2.33 -0.27 13.45
C THR A 91 -1.48 -1.54 13.32
N TRP A 92 -0.40 -1.63 14.06
CA TRP A 92 0.46 -2.82 14.11
C TRP A 92 -0.32 -4.10 14.43
N HIS A 93 -1.35 -3.99 15.27
CA HIS A 93 -2.19 -5.15 15.61
C HIS A 93 -2.88 -5.76 14.37
N LYS A 94 -3.42 -4.95 13.49
CA LYS A 94 -4.04 -5.43 12.22
C LYS A 94 -3.03 -6.12 11.31
N ILE A 95 -1.79 -5.61 11.25
CA ILE A 95 -0.72 -6.20 10.45
C ILE A 95 -0.36 -7.58 11.00
N TYR A 96 -0.14 -7.70 12.31
CA TYR A 96 0.21 -8.96 12.95
C TYR A 96 -0.89 -10.00 12.83
N THR A 97 -2.16 -9.61 13.03
CA THR A 97 -3.29 -10.54 12.87
C THR A 97 -3.40 -11.06 11.43
N ALA A 98 -3.26 -10.20 10.42
CA ALA A 98 -3.29 -10.61 9.02
C ALA A 98 -2.08 -11.50 8.67
N LEU A 99 -0.89 -11.19 9.19
CA LEU A 99 0.33 -11.96 8.95
C LEU A 99 0.25 -13.35 9.59
N VAL A 100 -0.19 -13.45 10.85
CA VAL A 100 -0.32 -14.74 11.54
C VAL A 100 -1.43 -15.58 10.91
N ALA A 101 -2.63 -15.02 10.69
CA ALA A 101 -3.74 -15.74 10.08
C ALA A 101 -3.39 -16.17 8.65
N GLY A 102 -2.78 -15.28 7.85
CA GLY A 102 -2.31 -15.59 6.50
C GLY A 102 -1.26 -16.70 6.49
N SER A 103 -0.28 -16.65 7.40
CA SER A 103 0.76 -17.69 7.51
C SER A 103 0.17 -19.05 7.90
N VAL A 104 -0.72 -19.08 8.88
CA VAL A 104 -1.39 -20.32 9.31
C VAL A 104 -2.17 -20.93 8.14
N LEU A 105 -3.00 -20.16 7.46
CA LEU A 105 -3.77 -20.64 6.32
C LEU A 105 -2.89 -21.08 5.14
N PHE A 106 -1.76 -20.38 4.92
CA PHE A 106 -0.88 -20.65 3.80
C PHE A 106 0.02 -21.87 4.01
N PHE A 107 0.63 -22.00 5.19
CA PHE A 107 1.61 -23.06 5.45
C PHE A 107 0.98 -24.34 6.00
N LEU A 108 -0.03 -24.25 6.87
CA LEU A 108 -0.58 -25.43 7.54
C LEU A 108 -1.66 -26.16 6.75
N ASN A 109 -2.04 -25.72 5.57
CA ASN A 109 -3.10 -26.34 4.77
C ASN A 109 -2.71 -27.64 4.05
N TRP A 110 -1.44 -28.09 4.16
CA TRP A 110 -0.98 -29.32 3.47
C TRP A 110 -1.72 -30.58 3.94
N TRP A 111 -2.14 -30.62 5.22
CA TRP A 111 -2.92 -31.74 5.77
C TRP A 111 -4.28 -31.93 5.10
N LEU A 112 -4.83 -30.91 4.41
CA LEU A 112 -6.08 -31.01 3.65
C LEU A 112 -5.95 -31.98 2.47
N LEU A 113 -4.75 -32.15 1.93
CA LEU A 113 -4.48 -33.11 0.83
C LEU A 113 -4.39 -34.56 1.34
N GLU A 114 -4.13 -34.77 2.61
CA GLU A 114 -4.05 -36.08 3.26
C GLU A 114 -5.39 -36.56 3.84
N LEU A 115 -6.41 -35.68 3.84
CA LEU A 115 -7.73 -36.03 4.35
C LEU A 115 -8.37 -37.10 3.48
N SER A 116 -9.12 -38.04 4.12
CA SER A 116 -9.88 -39.13 3.46
C SER A 116 -11.11 -38.57 2.72
N LEU A 117 -11.02 -37.45 2.03
CA LEU A 117 -12.07 -36.84 1.22
C LEU A 117 -11.85 -37.17 -0.27
N PRO A 118 -12.90 -37.04 -1.12
CA PRO A 118 -12.71 -37.09 -2.55
C PRO A 118 -11.64 -36.12 -3.03
N TYR A 119 -10.73 -36.55 -3.87
CA TYR A 119 -9.60 -35.74 -4.33
C TYR A 119 -10.01 -34.36 -4.84
N THR A 120 -11.15 -34.26 -5.55
CA THR A 120 -11.65 -33.00 -6.07
C THR A 120 -12.03 -32.01 -4.96
N VAL A 121 -12.70 -32.50 -3.89
CA VAL A 121 -13.11 -31.66 -2.73
C VAL A 121 -11.89 -31.21 -1.95
N SER A 122 -10.97 -32.13 -1.67
CA SER A 122 -9.72 -31.84 -0.96
C SER A 122 -8.89 -30.78 -1.68
N SER A 123 -8.76 -30.90 -3.01
CA SER A 123 -8.03 -29.92 -3.83
C SER A 123 -8.71 -28.55 -3.87
N ILE A 124 -10.03 -28.49 -3.96
CA ILE A 124 -10.77 -27.22 -3.91
C ILE A 124 -10.55 -26.51 -2.55
N LEU A 125 -10.68 -27.25 -1.44
CA LEU A 125 -10.42 -26.69 -0.11
C LEU A 125 -8.97 -26.23 0.03
N TYR A 126 -8.02 -27.00 -0.49
CA TYR A 126 -6.60 -26.63 -0.50
C TYR A 126 -6.36 -25.33 -1.29
N ILE A 127 -6.91 -25.20 -2.48
CA ILE A 127 -6.79 -24.00 -3.32
C ILE A 127 -7.42 -22.79 -2.63
N CYS A 128 -8.62 -22.93 -2.05
CA CYS A 128 -9.28 -21.86 -1.35
C CYS A 128 -8.49 -21.35 -0.12
N THR A 129 -7.98 -22.28 0.69
CA THR A 129 -7.17 -21.91 1.87
C THR A 129 -5.82 -21.35 1.48
N LEU A 130 -5.17 -21.87 0.44
CA LEU A 130 -3.91 -21.37 -0.10
C LEU A 130 -4.07 -19.95 -0.64
N THR A 131 -5.11 -19.67 -1.43
CA THR A 131 -5.39 -18.33 -1.97
C THR A 131 -5.76 -17.34 -0.88
N ALA A 132 -6.62 -17.74 0.08
CA ALA A 132 -6.95 -16.89 1.23
C ALA A 132 -5.71 -16.56 2.07
N GLY A 133 -4.85 -17.53 2.35
CA GLY A 133 -3.58 -17.34 3.05
C GLY A 133 -2.63 -16.41 2.30
N TYR A 134 -2.49 -16.58 0.98
CA TYR A 134 -1.66 -15.71 0.15
C TYR A 134 -2.16 -14.26 0.13
N LEU A 135 -3.47 -14.05 0.00
CA LEU A 135 -4.08 -12.71 0.07
C LEU A 135 -3.86 -12.06 1.44
N GLY A 136 -3.98 -12.84 2.52
CA GLY A 136 -3.68 -12.35 3.88
C GLY A 136 -2.23 -11.89 4.02
N LEU A 137 -1.28 -12.67 3.51
CA LEU A 137 0.15 -12.31 3.50
C LEU A 137 0.44 -11.09 2.64
N LEU A 138 -0.19 -10.99 1.47
CA LEU A 138 -0.08 -9.83 0.58
C LEU A 138 -0.60 -8.56 1.26
N MET A 139 -1.77 -8.61 1.89
CA MET A 139 -2.32 -7.47 2.63
C MET A 139 -1.42 -7.06 3.79
N ALA A 140 -0.92 -8.01 4.58
CA ALA A 140 0.00 -7.74 5.67
C ALA A 140 1.30 -7.09 5.17
N GLY A 141 1.88 -7.59 4.07
CA GLY A 141 3.09 -7.03 3.46
C GLY A 141 2.90 -5.61 2.94
N LEU A 142 1.76 -5.35 2.27
CA LEU A 142 1.41 -4.01 1.80
C LEU A 142 1.22 -3.02 2.96
N TRP A 143 0.50 -3.41 4.01
CA TRP A 143 0.28 -2.56 5.19
C TRP A 143 1.59 -2.30 5.94
N MET A 144 2.43 -3.30 6.11
CA MET A 144 3.74 -3.16 6.74
C MET A 144 4.65 -2.19 5.96
N SER A 145 4.71 -2.32 4.63
CA SER A 145 5.49 -1.43 3.78
C SER A 145 4.96 0.02 3.82
N ARG A 146 3.63 0.21 3.81
CA ARG A 146 3.01 1.54 3.94
C ARG A 146 3.30 2.18 5.29
N LEU A 147 3.18 1.44 6.38
CA LEU A 147 3.45 1.94 7.73
C LEU A 147 4.92 2.31 7.92
N HIS A 148 5.84 1.47 7.42
CA HIS A 148 7.27 1.74 7.51
C HIS A 148 7.66 3.00 6.72
N LYS A 149 7.11 3.18 5.52
CA LYS A 149 7.36 4.39 4.71
C LYS A 149 6.70 5.64 5.28
N HIS A 150 5.52 5.50 5.89
CA HIS A 150 4.87 6.61 6.60
C HIS A 150 5.79 7.12 7.72
N ASN A 151 6.34 6.23 8.54
CA ASN A 151 7.24 6.59 9.63
C ASN A 151 8.57 7.20 9.12
N LEU A 152 9.05 6.79 7.93
CA LEU A 152 10.24 7.39 7.31
C LEU A 152 9.98 8.76 6.65
N MET A 153 8.71 9.05 6.33
CA MET A 153 8.29 10.34 5.76
C MET A 153 7.83 11.34 6.83
N GLU A 154 7.75 10.92 8.10
CA GLU A 154 7.58 11.85 9.20
C GLU A 154 8.81 12.75 9.27
N ASP A 155 8.56 14.05 9.23
CA ASP A 155 9.62 15.05 9.33
C ASP A 155 10.28 14.90 10.71
N VAL A 156 11.55 14.50 10.72
CA VAL A 156 12.33 14.32 11.96
C VAL A 156 12.39 15.61 12.78
N PHE A 157 12.24 16.76 12.09
CA PHE A 157 12.22 18.09 12.72
C PHE A 157 10.82 18.53 13.17
N ASN A 158 9.75 17.83 12.76
CA ASN A 158 8.37 18.15 13.12
C ASN A 158 7.59 16.87 13.52
N MET A 159 8.09 16.17 14.54
CA MET A 159 7.49 14.92 15.05
C MET A 159 6.06 15.13 15.60
N GLU A 160 5.70 16.33 16.02
CA GLU A 160 4.37 16.66 16.54
C GLU A 160 3.40 17.16 15.46
N ASN A 161 3.81 17.19 14.18
CA ASN A 161 3.05 17.74 13.05
C ASN A 161 2.55 19.17 13.32
N GLU A 162 3.38 19.97 13.97
CA GLU A 162 3.08 21.36 14.22
C GLU A 162 3.17 22.18 12.94
N SER A 163 2.27 23.13 12.80
CA SER A 163 2.35 24.13 11.75
C SER A 163 3.23 25.30 12.20
N PHE A 164 3.69 26.12 11.24
CA PHE A 164 4.43 27.32 11.58
C PHE A 164 3.61 28.22 12.52
N MET A 165 4.29 28.79 13.52
CA MET A 165 3.70 29.78 14.38
C MET A 165 3.24 30.98 13.55
N GLN A 166 1.98 31.35 13.68
CA GLN A 166 1.37 32.46 12.95
C GLN A 166 1.05 33.59 13.90
N GLU A 167 0.88 34.82 13.36
CA GLU A 167 0.51 35.98 14.15
C GLU A 167 -0.91 35.80 14.72
N THR A 168 -1.05 36.01 16.00
CA THR A 168 -2.33 35.91 16.71
C THR A 168 -3.03 37.25 16.86
N ARG A 169 -2.32 38.35 16.60
CA ARG A 169 -2.86 39.71 16.71
C ARG A 169 -3.54 40.09 15.42
N LEU A 170 -4.71 40.69 15.54
CA LEU A 170 -5.37 41.36 14.46
C LEU A 170 -4.76 42.77 14.27
N ILE A 171 -4.21 43.03 13.09
CA ILE A 171 -3.63 44.33 12.73
C ILE A 171 -4.61 44.98 11.75
N GLU A 172 -5.39 45.93 12.24
CA GLU A 172 -6.34 46.69 11.44
C GLU A 172 -5.80 48.06 11.11
N ASN A 173 -5.86 48.42 9.83
CA ASN A 173 -5.66 49.78 9.33
C ASN A 173 -6.59 50.00 8.12
N GLU A 174 -6.68 51.22 7.62
CA GLU A 174 -7.56 51.63 6.50
C GLU A 174 -7.34 50.79 5.22
N TYR A 175 -6.17 50.14 5.03
CA TYR A 175 -5.76 49.42 3.85
C TYR A 175 -5.43 47.96 4.14
N SER A 176 -5.81 47.45 5.30
CA SER A 176 -5.46 46.07 5.70
C SER A 176 -6.58 45.08 5.36
N VAL A 177 -6.18 43.92 4.90
CA VAL A 177 -7.05 42.75 4.77
C VAL A 177 -6.54 41.61 5.64
N ASN A 178 -7.39 41.15 6.54
CA ASN A 178 -7.04 40.17 7.55
C ASN A 178 -7.78 38.87 7.28
N LEU A 179 -7.03 37.81 6.98
CA LEU A 179 -7.59 36.48 6.72
C LEU A 179 -7.49 35.65 8.01
N PRO A 180 -8.61 35.14 8.55
CA PRO A 180 -8.57 34.28 9.72
C PRO A 180 -7.92 32.94 9.36
N THR A 181 -6.97 32.52 10.18
CA THR A 181 -6.24 31.25 10.02
C THR A 181 -6.34 30.42 11.28
N ARG A 182 -6.09 29.12 11.15
CA ARG A 182 -5.92 28.21 12.30
C ARG A 182 -4.60 27.47 12.14
N PHE A 183 -3.83 27.39 13.21
CA PHE A 183 -2.56 26.69 13.24
C PHE A 183 -2.45 25.80 14.47
N TYR A 184 -1.77 24.67 14.33
CA TYR A 184 -1.52 23.74 15.42
C TYR A 184 -0.11 23.94 15.94
N TYR A 185 0.01 24.37 17.19
CA TYR A 185 1.28 24.64 17.83
C TYR A 185 1.21 24.31 19.32
N ASN A 186 2.27 23.76 19.87
CA ASN A 186 2.36 23.33 21.26
C ASN A 186 1.18 22.42 21.69
N ARG A 187 0.89 21.41 20.84
CA ARG A 187 -0.18 20.42 21.02
C ARG A 187 -1.60 20.99 21.10
N ARG A 188 -1.83 22.21 20.67
CA ARG A 188 -3.14 22.89 20.70
C ARG A 188 -3.41 23.63 19.39
N TRP A 189 -4.68 23.76 19.08
CA TRP A 189 -5.14 24.60 17.99
C TRP A 189 -5.24 26.04 18.45
N HIS A 190 -4.61 26.93 17.70
CA HIS A 190 -4.66 28.38 17.90
C HIS A 190 -5.34 29.04 16.73
N ASN A 191 -6.05 30.13 17.00
CA ASN A 191 -6.55 31.02 15.96
C ASN A 191 -5.48 32.06 15.67
N GLY A 192 -5.27 32.37 14.42
CA GLY A 192 -4.32 33.40 13.99
C GLY A 192 -4.89 34.22 12.84
N PHE A 193 -4.13 35.19 12.39
CA PHE A 193 -4.49 36.07 11.29
C PHE A 193 -3.32 36.17 10.31
N ALA A 194 -3.61 36.05 9.02
CA ALA A 194 -2.71 36.47 7.97
C ALA A 194 -3.01 37.93 7.65
N ASN A 195 -2.25 38.85 8.28
CA ASN A 195 -2.45 40.29 8.16
C ASN A 195 -1.77 40.85 6.90
N ILE A 196 -2.53 41.22 5.88
CA ILE A 196 -2.06 41.93 4.70
C ILE A 196 -2.21 43.40 4.97
N VAL A 197 -1.16 44.05 5.49
CA VAL A 197 -1.20 45.42 5.99
C VAL A 197 -1.41 46.46 4.88
N ASN A 198 -1.06 46.12 3.63
CA ASN A 198 -1.25 47.00 2.46
C ASN A 198 -1.63 46.19 1.25
N ILE A 199 -2.91 46.29 0.88
CA ILE A 199 -3.50 45.58 -0.27
C ILE A 199 -3.00 46.06 -1.63
N PHE A 200 -2.50 47.30 -1.71
CA PHE A 200 -1.97 47.89 -2.95
C PHE A 200 -0.64 47.31 -3.40
N ARG A 201 0.01 46.50 -2.56
CA ARG A 201 1.16 45.69 -2.97
C ARG A 201 0.72 44.40 -3.61
N ALA A 202 1.41 44.00 -4.67
CA ALA A 202 1.12 42.75 -5.35
C ALA A 202 1.18 41.56 -4.39
N CYS A 203 0.10 40.78 -4.32
CA CYS A 203 0.02 39.55 -3.53
C CYS A 203 -0.03 38.35 -4.47
N MET A 204 0.90 37.41 -4.33
CA MET A 204 0.94 36.19 -5.14
C MET A 204 0.50 35.00 -4.31
N VAL A 205 -0.56 34.32 -4.75
CA VAL A 205 -1.08 33.11 -4.10
C VAL A 205 -0.74 31.88 -4.93
N ILE A 206 0.15 31.05 -4.42
CA ILE A 206 0.60 29.83 -5.09
C ILE A 206 -0.02 28.61 -4.41
N GLY A 207 -0.48 27.66 -5.20
CA GLY A 207 -0.99 26.38 -4.71
C GLY A 207 -1.43 25.47 -5.85
N THR A 208 -1.49 24.17 -5.58
CA THR A 208 -1.94 23.16 -6.55
C THR A 208 -3.42 23.35 -6.94
N PRO A 209 -3.86 22.85 -8.10
CA PRO A 209 -5.28 22.80 -8.45
C PRO A 209 -6.09 22.10 -7.34
N GLY A 210 -7.25 22.66 -7.00
CA GLY A 210 -8.10 22.10 -5.92
C GLY A 210 -7.68 22.44 -4.48
N SER A 211 -6.61 23.21 -4.24
CA SER A 211 -6.16 23.61 -2.89
C SER A 211 -7.04 24.65 -2.18
N GLY A 212 -8.19 25.02 -2.75
CA GLY A 212 -9.14 25.97 -2.14
C GLY A 212 -8.74 27.46 -2.21
N LYS A 213 -7.74 27.83 -3.03
CA LYS A 213 -7.27 29.22 -3.18
C LYS A 213 -8.39 30.23 -3.45
N SER A 214 -9.24 29.91 -4.41
CA SER A 214 -10.35 30.77 -4.80
C SER A 214 -11.37 30.95 -3.69
N TYR A 215 -11.68 29.89 -2.95
CA TYR A 215 -12.61 29.94 -1.84
C TYR A 215 -12.08 30.70 -0.62
N ALA A 216 -10.85 30.37 -0.21
CA ALA A 216 -10.30 30.88 1.04
C ALA A 216 -9.76 32.32 0.90
N ILE A 217 -9.25 32.71 -0.27
CA ILE A 217 -8.52 33.97 -0.43
C ILE A 217 -9.24 34.90 -1.40
N VAL A 218 -9.54 34.45 -2.63
CA VAL A 218 -10.11 35.32 -3.64
C VAL A 218 -11.52 35.79 -3.24
N ASN A 219 -12.36 34.90 -2.71
CA ASN A 219 -13.71 35.28 -2.25
C ASN A 219 -13.64 36.27 -1.06
N SER A 220 -12.72 36.06 -0.13
CA SER A 220 -12.55 36.96 1.02
C SER A 220 -12.05 38.34 0.61
N LEU A 221 -11.17 38.42 -0.38
CA LEU A 221 -10.69 39.69 -0.93
C LEU A 221 -11.76 40.41 -1.77
N SER A 222 -12.57 39.66 -2.55
CA SER A 222 -13.59 40.28 -3.42
C SER A 222 -14.79 40.82 -2.63
N LEU A 223 -15.15 40.21 -1.51
CA LEU A 223 -16.25 40.68 -0.64
C LEU A 223 -15.94 42.02 0.02
N ILE A 224 -14.68 42.32 0.28
CA ILE A 224 -14.25 43.61 0.89
C ILE A 224 -14.40 44.77 -0.12
N HIS A 225 -14.23 44.48 -1.41
CA HIS A 225 -14.43 45.50 -2.48
C HIS A 225 -15.88 45.79 -2.86
N ILE A 226 -16.84 44.96 -2.44
CA ILE A 226 -18.27 45.15 -2.77
C ILE A 226 -19.00 45.94 -1.67
N SER A 227 -18.36 46.15 -0.52
CA SER A 227 -18.97 46.88 0.63
C SER A 227 -18.63 48.38 0.69
N GLU A 228 -17.95 48.93 -0.31
CA GLU A 228 -17.80 50.37 -0.57
C GLU A 228 -18.72 50.75 -1.77
#